data_f776ed5b7e9b74da110e1ef357ad9f81
#
_entry.id   f776ed5b7e9b74da110e1ef357ad9f81
#
_cell.length_a   1.000
_cell.length_b   1.000
_cell.length_c   1.000
_cell.angle_alpha   90.00
_cell.angle_beta   90.00
_cell.angle_gamma   90.00
#
_symmetry.space_group_name_H-M   'P 1'
#
loop_
_entity.id
_entity.type
_entity.pdbx_description
1 polymer ?
#
loop_
_entity_poly.entity_id
_entity_poly.type
_entity_poly.pdbx_seq_one_letter_code
_entity_poly.pdbx_strand_id
1 'polypeptide(L)'
;MKKLAQTAIESAIEYIQNIRFDTIGAIEEELTKRAFDGLMKIPHINIQGSNNPKEHCGIISFTIDGVHPHDVSSILDADGIAVRAGHHCAQPLMEFLGIPSTTRASIYFYNTKDDIDAFLNSVSSVRRRMGYGK
;
A
#
# COMPACT_ATOMS: atom_id res chain seq x y z
N MET A 1 -24.58 11.02 -21.86
CA MET A 1 -23.76 10.65 -20.67
C MET A 1 -23.92 9.20 -20.25
N LYS A 2 -25.12 8.61 -20.08
CA LYS A 2 -25.32 7.18 -19.69
C LYS A 2 -24.59 6.17 -20.61
N LYS A 3 -24.70 6.33 -21.95
CA LYS A 3 -24.04 5.42 -22.91
C LYS A 3 -22.51 5.43 -22.79
N LEU A 4 -21.89 6.59 -22.64
CA LEU A 4 -20.42 6.72 -22.50
C LEU A 4 -19.91 6.04 -21.23
N ALA A 5 -20.60 6.22 -20.10
CA ALA A 5 -20.22 5.56 -18.85
C ALA A 5 -20.39 4.03 -18.93
N GLN A 6 -21.45 3.56 -19.58
CA GLN A 6 -21.68 2.14 -19.79
C GLN A 6 -20.58 1.51 -20.67
N THR A 7 -20.24 2.14 -21.80
CA THR A 7 -19.16 1.66 -22.69
C THR A 7 -17.81 1.63 -21.99
N ALA A 8 -17.50 2.66 -21.14
CA ALA A 8 -16.24 2.68 -20.39
C ALA A 8 -16.16 1.53 -19.38
N ILE A 9 -17.26 1.22 -18.68
CA ILE A 9 -17.31 0.10 -17.71
C ILE A 9 -17.19 -1.23 -18.45
N GLU A 10 -17.90 -1.43 -19.56
CA GLU A 10 -17.81 -2.63 -20.39
C GLU A 10 -16.37 -2.89 -20.85
N SER A 11 -15.70 -1.85 -21.40
CA SER A 11 -14.29 -1.96 -21.82
C SER A 11 -13.34 -2.29 -20.66
N ALA A 12 -13.57 -1.72 -19.47
CA ALA A 12 -12.76 -2.03 -18.29
C ALA A 12 -12.94 -3.48 -17.83
N ILE A 13 -14.17 -3.98 -17.85
CA ILE A 13 -14.49 -5.38 -17.51
C ILE A 13 -13.81 -6.33 -18.50
N GLU A 14 -13.96 -6.08 -19.82
CA GLU A 14 -13.32 -6.88 -20.86
C GLU A 14 -11.79 -6.90 -20.72
N TYR A 15 -11.19 -5.75 -20.42
CA TYR A 15 -9.74 -5.64 -20.19
C TYR A 15 -9.28 -6.54 -19.04
N ILE A 16 -9.96 -6.49 -17.89
CA ILE A 16 -9.64 -7.32 -16.73
C ILE A 16 -9.86 -8.81 -17.03
N GLN A 17 -10.96 -9.16 -17.69
CA GLN A 17 -11.27 -10.54 -18.07
C GLN A 17 -10.22 -11.12 -19.03
N ASN A 18 -9.71 -10.32 -19.97
CA ASN A 18 -8.66 -10.73 -20.89
C ASN A 18 -7.32 -11.01 -20.21
N ILE A 19 -7.02 -10.30 -19.12
CA ILE A 19 -5.82 -10.57 -18.30
C ILE A 19 -6.01 -11.82 -17.45
N ARG A 20 -7.26 -12.14 -17.06
CA ARG A 20 -7.69 -13.23 -16.20
C ARG A 20 -7.43 -12.96 -14.71
N PHE A 21 -8.45 -13.18 -13.89
CA PHE A 21 -8.39 -12.96 -12.45
C PHE A 21 -7.35 -13.82 -11.71
N ASP A 22 -7.13 -15.05 -12.16
CA ASP A 22 -6.12 -15.94 -11.60
C ASP A 22 -4.69 -15.39 -11.82
N THR A 23 -4.43 -14.82 -13.00
CA THR A 23 -3.14 -14.17 -13.31
C THR A 23 -2.94 -12.92 -12.44
N ILE A 24 -3.97 -12.07 -12.37
CA ILE A 24 -3.96 -10.85 -11.52
C ILE A 24 -3.67 -11.24 -10.07
N GLY A 25 -4.42 -12.19 -9.53
CA GLY A 25 -4.27 -12.64 -8.14
C GLY A 25 -2.90 -13.21 -7.83
N ALA A 26 -2.31 -13.99 -8.75
CA ALA A 26 -0.97 -14.55 -8.57
C ALA A 26 0.11 -13.44 -8.52
N ILE A 27 0.02 -12.44 -9.39
CA ILE A 27 0.95 -11.31 -9.41
C ILE A 27 0.79 -10.48 -8.12
N GLU A 28 -0.44 -10.17 -7.73
CA GLU A 28 -0.72 -9.41 -6.50
C GLU A 28 -0.22 -10.15 -5.25
N GLU A 29 -0.42 -11.46 -5.16
CA GLU A 29 0.07 -12.27 -4.03
C GLU A 29 1.60 -12.20 -3.93
N GLU A 30 2.31 -12.35 -5.06
CA GLU A 30 3.78 -12.29 -5.09
C GLU A 30 4.29 -10.92 -4.65
N LEU A 31 3.74 -9.83 -5.22
CA LEU A 31 4.17 -8.48 -4.92
C LEU A 31 3.81 -8.06 -3.49
N THR A 32 2.60 -8.43 -3.03
CA THR A 32 2.16 -8.17 -1.65
C THR A 32 3.07 -8.89 -0.65
N LYS A 33 3.38 -10.15 -0.90
CA LYS A 33 4.31 -10.91 -0.05
C LYS A 33 5.68 -10.24 0.00
N ARG A 34 6.23 -9.80 -1.14
CA ARG A 34 7.52 -9.09 -1.19
C ARG A 34 7.50 -7.81 -0.36
N ALA A 35 6.48 -6.99 -0.53
CA ALA A 35 6.31 -5.74 0.22
C ALA A 35 6.15 -5.99 1.73
N PHE A 36 5.32 -6.97 2.10
CA PHE A 36 5.08 -7.36 3.48
C PHE A 36 6.36 -7.83 4.16
N ASP A 37 7.04 -8.81 3.55
CA ASP A 37 8.30 -9.38 4.08
C ASP A 37 9.41 -8.32 4.18
N GLY A 38 9.41 -7.36 3.27
CA GLY A 38 10.33 -6.22 3.28
C GLY A 38 10.02 -5.25 4.41
N LEU A 39 8.76 -4.85 4.59
CA LEU A 39 8.32 -3.96 5.67
C LEU A 39 8.60 -4.56 7.05
N MET A 40 8.37 -5.86 7.24
CA MET A 40 8.65 -6.57 8.50
C MET A 40 10.13 -6.55 8.91
N LYS A 41 11.05 -6.29 7.97
CA LYS A 41 12.49 -6.18 8.25
C LYS A 41 12.92 -4.76 8.60
N ILE A 42 12.07 -3.76 8.36
CA ILE A 42 12.37 -2.36 8.67
C ILE A 42 11.99 -2.10 10.13
N PRO A 43 12.92 -1.65 10.96
CA PRO A 43 12.61 -1.33 12.36
C PRO A 43 11.54 -0.26 12.51
N HIS A 44 10.73 -0.36 13.56
CA HIS A 44 9.71 0.63 13.90
C HIS A 44 8.51 0.68 12.93
N ILE A 45 8.33 -0.32 12.09
CA ILE A 45 7.14 -0.47 11.25
C ILE A 45 6.15 -1.37 11.97
N ASN A 46 4.88 -0.94 12.02
CA ASN A 46 3.78 -1.73 12.54
C ASN A 46 2.75 -1.92 11.42
N ILE A 47 2.68 -3.11 10.86
CA ILE A 47 1.66 -3.47 9.86
C ILE A 47 0.34 -3.72 10.59
N GLN A 48 -0.74 -3.16 10.06
CA GLN A 48 -2.08 -3.33 10.61
C GLN A 48 -2.78 -4.52 9.96
N GLY A 49 -3.42 -5.35 10.78
CA GLY A 49 -4.15 -6.53 10.32
C GLY A 49 -3.40 -7.84 10.55
N SER A 50 -3.56 -8.79 9.65
CA SER A 50 -2.96 -10.12 9.78
C SER A 50 -1.45 -10.12 9.61
N ASN A 51 -0.78 -11.04 10.33
CA ASN A 51 0.64 -11.33 10.10
C ASN A 51 0.89 -12.27 8.90
N ASN A 52 -0.18 -12.69 8.22
CA ASN A 52 -0.09 -13.52 7.03
C ASN A 52 -0.22 -12.64 5.77
N PRO A 53 0.82 -12.51 4.93
CA PRO A 53 0.77 -11.68 3.73
C PRO A 53 -0.34 -12.07 2.75
N LYS A 54 -0.78 -13.33 2.73
CA LYS A 54 -1.86 -13.83 1.87
C LYS A 54 -3.24 -13.24 2.22
N GLU A 55 -3.38 -12.63 3.39
CA GLU A 55 -4.64 -12.03 3.86
C GLU A 55 -4.73 -10.53 3.57
N HIS A 56 -3.74 -9.96 2.88
CA HIS A 56 -3.67 -8.51 2.61
C HIS A 56 -4.20 -8.06 1.23
N CYS A 57 -4.48 -8.95 0.30
CA CYS A 57 -5.14 -8.67 -1.00
C CYS A 57 -4.58 -7.43 -1.73
N GLY A 58 -3.27 -7.28 -1.86
CA GLY A 58 -2.64 -6.11 -2.51
C GLY A 58 -2.67 -4.80 -1.70
N ILE A 59 -3.19 -4.83 -0.46
CA ILE A 59 -3.30 -3.63 0.39
C ILE A 59 -2.55 -3.85 1.69
N ILE A 60 -1.59 -2.96 1.99
CA ILE A 60 -0.85 -2.98 3.27
C ILE A 60 -1.01 -1.61 3.94
N SER A 61 -1.65 -1.61 5.12
CA SER A 61 -1.73 -0.44 5.99
C SER A 61 -0.71 -0.57 7.10
N PHE A 62 0.04 0.49 7.37
CA PHE A 62 1.11 0.47 8.38
C PHE A 62 1.28 1.82 9.04
N THR A 63 1.94 1.82 10.19
CA THR A 63 2.43 3.01 10.90
C THR A 63 3.94 2.92 11.09
N ILE A 64 4.57 4.06 11.27
CA ILE A 64 6.00 4.18 11.62
C ILE A 64 6.09 4.86 12.97
N ASP A 65 6.75 4.25 13.94
CA ASP A 65 6.86 4.80 15.30
C ASP A 65 7.43 6.22 15.29
N GLY A 66 6.68 7.14 15.87
CA GLY A 66 7.04 8.53 16.00
C GLY A 66 6.88 9.38 14.74
N VAL A 67 6.40 8.81 13.62
CA VAL A 67 6.20 9.56 12.36
C VAL A 67 4.72 9.58 12.00
N HIS A 68 4.20 10.79 11.76
CA HIS A 68 2.81 10.94 11.35
C HIS A 68 2.61 10.40 9.92
N PRO A 69 1.52 9.67 9.60
CA PRO A 69 1.29 9.12 8.26
C PRO A 69 1.32 10.13 7.11
N HIS A 70 0.93 11.38 7.35
CA HIS A 70 1.04 12.45 6.34
C HIS A 70 2.50 12.79 6.01
N ASP A 71 3.38 12.79 7.01
CA ASP A 71 4.81 13.03 6.79
C ASP A 71 5.43 11.87 6.02
N VAL A 72 5.03 10.62 6.36
CA VAL A 72 5.41 9.43 5.58
C VAL A 72 5.01 9.60 4.12
N SER A 73 3.74 9.95 3.86
CA SER A 73 3.26 10.09 2.48
C SER A 73 3.98 11.22 1.72
N SER A 74 4.29 12.34 2.37
CA SER A 74 5.02 13.45 1.77
C SER A 74 6.46 13.09 1.41
N ILE A 75 7.12 12.30 2.25
CA ILE A 75 8.47 11.82 2.00
C ILE A 75 8.50 10.83 0.83
N LEU A 76 7.56 9.90 0.79
CA LEU A 76 7.44 8.91 -0.29
C LEU A 76 7.08 9.58 -1.62
N ASP A 77 6.19 10.57 -1.60
CA ASP A 77 5.80 11.35 -2.78
C ASP A 77 7.00 12.06 -3.40
N ALA A 78 7.89 12.64 -2.58
CA ALA A 78 9.13 13.24 -3.05
C ALA A 78 10.08 12.24 -3.73
N ASP A 79 9.94 10.95 -3.43
CA ASP A 79 10.68 9.86 -4.09
C ASP A 79 9.90 9.25 -5.27
N GLY A 80 8.75 9.83 -5.65
CA GLY A 80 7.89 9.37 -6.74
C GLY A 80 7.00 8.17 -6.38
N ILE A 81 6.78 7.92 -5.09
CA ILE A 81 6.00 6.78 -4.58
C ILE A 81 4.68 7.26 -3.97
N ALA A 82 3.58 6.94 -4.63
CA ALA A 82 2.25 7.32 -4.18
C ALA A 82 1.69 6.34 -3.15
N VAL A 83 1.39 6.85 -1.96
CA VAL A 83 0.67 6.14 -0.90
C VAL A 83 -0.47 7.00 -0.38
N ARG A 84 -1.40 6.42 0.37
CA ARG A 84 -2.46 7.19 1.00
C ARG A 84 -2.26 7.26 2.51
N ALA A 85 -2.38 8.46 3.08
CA ALA A 85 -2.36 8.68 4.52
C ALA A 85 -3.75 9.05 5.05
N GLY A 86 -4.11 8.62 6.26
CA GLY A 86 -5.33 8.99 6.94
C GLY A 86 -6.09 7.80 7.52
N HIS A 87 -7.39 8.03 7.78
CA HIS A 87 -8.29 7.01 8.32
C HIS A 87 -9.02 6.18 7.23
N HIS A 88 -8.75 6.44 5.95
CA HIS A 88 -9.25 5.67 4.78
C HIS A 88 -10.79 5.54 4.71
N CYS A 89 -11.53 6.55 5.18
CA CYS A 89 -12.99 6.52 5.36
C CYS A 89 -13.47 5.41 6.30
N ALA A 90 -12.60 4.93 7.20
CA ALA A 90 -12.85 3.85 8.16
C ALA A 90 -12.56 4.31 9.59
N GLN A 91 -13.04 5.49 9.98
CA GLN A 91 -12.77 6.07 11.30
C GLN A 91 -13.17 5.14 12.46
N PRO A 92 -14.32 4.44 12.45
CA PRO A 92 -14.65 3.50 13.53
C PRO A 92 -13.64 2.36 13.66
N LEU A 93 -13.02 1.92 12.55
CA LEU A 93 -11.96 0.91 12.59
C LEU A 93 -10.69 1.47 13.23
N MET A 94 -10.32 2.71 12.93
CA MET A 94 -9.16 3.36 13.55
C MET A 94 -9.36 3.50 15.07
N GLU A 95 -10.55 3.87 15.51
CA GLU A 95 -10.92 3.95 16.92
C GLU A 95 -10.82 2.57 17.60
N PHE A 96 -11.33 1.52 16.96
CA PHE A 96 -11.22 0.14 17.46
C PHE A 96 -9.76 -0.32 17.58
N LEU A 97 -8.92 0.03 16.62
CA LEU A 97 -7.49 -0.29 16.63
C LEU A 97 -6.67 0.61 17.58
N GLY A 98 -7.24 1.68 18.11
CA GLY A 98 -6.57 2.62 19.00
C GLY A 98 -5.49 3.47 18.28
N ILE A 99 -5.60 3.67 16.97
CA ILE A 99 -4.67 4.45 16.15
C ILE A 99 -5.42 5.56 15.41
N PRO A 100 -4.84 6.77 15.30
CA PRO A 100 -5.54 7.91 14.66
C PRO A 100 -5.59 7.78 13.13
N SER A 101 -4.57 7.19 12.52
CA SER A 101 -4.43 7.08 11.07
C SER A 101 -3.30 6.12 10.68
N THR A 102 -3.30 5.68 9.43
CA THR A 102 -2.24 4.83 8.86
C THR A 102 -1.74 5.37 7.51
N THR A 103 -0.58 4.90 7.09
CA THR A 103 -0.15 4.96 5.69
C THR A 103 -0.59 3.66 5.00
N ARG A 104 -1.19 3.77 3.81
CA ARG A 104 -1.65 2.62 3.03
C ARG A 104 -0.93 2.56 1.69
N ALA A 105 -0.21 1.48 1.45
CA ALA A 105 0.25 1.09 0.14
C ALA A 105 -0.82 0.22 -0.54
N SER A 106 -1.09 0.48 -1.82
CA SER A 106 -1.99 -0.32 -2.63
C SER A 106 -1.21 -0.82 -3.83
N ILE A 107 -1.09 -2.13 -3.95
CA ILE A 107 -0.30 -2.84 -4.94
C ILE A 107 -1.28 -3.49 -5.92
N TYR A 108 -1.00 -3.41 -7.21
CA TYR A 108 -1.84 -4.04 -8.22
C TYR A 108 -1.01 -4.75 -9.28
N PHE A 109 -1.62 -5.53 -10.14
CA PHE A 109 -0.96 -6.41 -11.10
C PHE A 109 -0.02 -5.71 -12.10
N TYR A 110 -0.16 -4.40 -12.29
CA TYR A 110 0.73 -3.63 -13.16
C TYR A 110 1.98 -3.10 -12.46
N ASN A 111 2.09 -3.25 -11.14
CA ASN A 111 3.32 -2.93 -10.43
C ASN A 111 4.39 -3.99 -10.70
N THR A 112 5.65 -3.58 -10.54
CA THR A 112 6.82 -4.41 -10.72
C THR A 112 7.52 -4.71 -9.38
N LYS A 113 8.46 -5.66 -9.39
CA LYS A 113 9.33 -5.91 -8.22
C LYS A 113 10.20 -4.70 -7.91
N ASP A 114 10.62 -3.97 -8.94
CA ASP A 114 11.44 -2.76 -8.77
C ASP A 114 10.65 -1.64 -8.10
N ASP A 115 9.34 -1.50 -8.39
CA ASP A 115 8.45 -0.56 -7.69
C ASP A 115 8.37 -0.91 -6.19
N ILE A 116 8.25 -2.20 -5.86
CA ILE A 116 8.22 -2.64 -4.47
C ILE A 116 9.56 -2.36 -3.78
N ASP A 117 10.68 -2.61 -4.45
CA ASP A 117 12.00 -2.35 -3.88
C ASP A 117 12.24 -0.84 -3.68
N ALA A 118 11.82 0.00 -4.63
CA ALA A 118 11.85 1.45 -4.48
C ALA A 118 11.00 1.92 -3.29
N PHE A 119 9.79 1.39 -3.14
CA PHE A 119 8.92 1.64 -1.99
C PHE A 119 9.60 1.28 -0.67
N LEU A 120 10.15 0.08 -0.55
CA LEU A 120 10.83 -0.38 0.66
C LEU A 120 12.06 0.47 1.02
N ASN A 121 12.85 0.86 0.01
CA ASN A 121 14.01 1.73 0.18
C ASN A 121 13.58 3.10 0.70
N SER A 122 12.54 3.71 0.13
CA SER A 122 12.01 4.98 0.60
C SER A 122 11.50 4.89 2.02
N VAL A 123 10.64 3.91 2.35
CA VAL A 123 10.11 3.68 3.69
C VAL A 123 11.24 3.53 4.71
N SER A 124 12.30 2.77 4.40
CA SER A 124 13.43 2.57 5.30
C SER A 124 14.17 3.86 5.66
N SER A 125 14.09 4.87 4.79
CA SER A 125 14.75 6.16 4.96
C SER A 125 13.94 7.18 5.78
N VAL A 126 12.64 6.96 5.97
CA VAL A 126 11.70 7.94 6.54
C VAL A 126 12.16 8.43 7.91
N ARG A 127 12.43 7.54 8.86
CA ARG A 127 12.84 7.94 10.23
C ARG A 127 14.12 8.76 10.23
N ARG A 128 15.11 8.36 9.43
CA ARG A 128 16.37 9.11 9.29
C ARG A 128 16.12 10.50 8.71
N ARG A 129 15.26 10.63 7.70
CA ARG A 129 14.90 11.93 7.08
C ARG A 129 14.13 12.84 8.03
N MET A 130 13.40 12.27 8.98
CA MET A 130 12.70 12.99 10.05
C MET A 130 13.60 13.34 11.24
N GLY A 131 14.89 12.99 11.21
CA GLY A 131 15.82 13.28 12.29
C GLY A 131 15.75 12.30 13.46
N TYR A 132 14.96 11.26 13.38
CA TYR A 132 15.02 10.14 14.33
C TYR A 132 16.25 9.31 13.98
N GLY A 133 17.27 9.27 14.85
CA GLY A 133 18.48 8.49 14.67
C GLY A 133 18.23 7.04 14.24
N LYS A 134 19.33 6.32 13.90
CA LYS A 134 19.31 4.93 13.40
C LYS A 134 18.37 4.02 14.16
#